data_977ce4da57f5686816ef5154f1ac01db
#
_entry.id   977ce4da57f5686816ef5154f1ac01db
#
_cell.length_a   1.000
_cell.length_b   1.000
_cell.length_c   1.000
_cell.angle_alpha   90.00
_cell.angle_beta   90.00
_cell.angle_gamma   90.00
#
_symmetry.space_group_name_H-M   'P 1'
#
loop_
_entity.id
_entity.type
_entity.pdbx_description
1 polymer ?
#
loop_
_entity_poly.entity_id
_entity_poly.type
_entity_poly.pdbx_seq_one_letter_code
_entity_poly.pdbx_strand_id
1 'polypeptide(L)'
;MVIRPYGPPDFNDVLKIINDAAVAYRDVIPPDRWHQPYMPREELKIDIAQQVEFSLAEDENAIAGVMGIQVLAELALIRHAYVAPSRQHRGIGSALL
;
A
#
# COMPACT_ATOMS: atom_id res chain seq x y z
N MET A 1 -15.17 -3.70 -8.53
CA MET A 1 -14.05 -3.14 -7.75
C MET A 1 -14.37 -1.71 -7.35
N VAL A 2 -14.09 -1.36 -6.12
CA VAL A 2 -14.37 -0.03 -5.57
C VAL A 2 -13.07 0.58 -5.07
N ILE A 3 -12.82 1.84 -5.40
CA ILE A 3 -11.72 2.62 -4.84
C ILE A 3 -12.30 3.50 -3.73
N ARG A 4 -11.74 3.40 -2.53
CA ARG A 4 -12.21 4.17 -1.38
C ARG A 4 -11.07 4.64 -0.49
N PRO A 5 -11.28 5.68 0.33
CA PRO A 5 -10.25 6.14 1.26
C PRO A 5 -10.04 5.13 2.40
N TYR A 6 -8.84 5.16 2.96
CA TYR A 6 -8.48 4.41 4.15
C TYR A 6 -9.27 4.89 5.36
N GLY A 7 -9.62 3.94 6.24
CA GLY A 7 -10.13 4.23 7.57
C GLY A 7 -9.39 3.39 8.61
N PRO A 8 -9.39 3.80 9.91
CA PRO A 8 -8.67 3.08 10.97
C PRO A 8 -8.92 1.57 11.04
N PRO A 9 -10.14 1.05 10.78
CA PRO A 9 -10.36 -0.39 10.75
C PRO A 9 -9.56 -1.14 9.70
N ASP A 10 -9.03 -0.44 8.68
CA ASP A 10 -8.29 -1.05 7.58
C ASP A 10 -6.81 -1.26 7.88
N PHE A 11 -6.32 -0.79 9.02
CA PHE A 11 -4.88 -0.77 9.33
C PHE A 11 -4.20 -2.13 9.15
N ASN A 12 -4.76 -3.18 9.74
CA ASN A 12 -4.16 -4.51 9.67
C ASN A 12 -4.16 -5.07 8.26
N ASP A 13 -5.22 -4.84 7.49
CA ASP A 13 -5.32 -5.30 6.11
C ASP A 13 -4.32 -4.57 5.21
N VAL A 14 -4.18 -3.27 5.40
CA VAL A 14 -3.19 -2.46 4.66
C VAL A 14 -1.78 -2.95 4.96
N LEU A 15 -1.46 -3.15 6.23
CA LEU A 15 -0.15 -3.65 6.66
C LEU A 15 0.15 -5.02 6.03
N LYS A 16 -0.84 -5.91 6.03
CA LYS A 16 -0.69 -7.24 5.44
C LYS A 16 -0.43 -7.17 3.94
N ILE A 17 -1.18 -6.36 3.21
CA ILE A 17 -1.04 -6.23 1.75
C ILE A 17 0.34 -5.66 1.39
N ILE A 18 0.80 -4.65 2.09
CA ILE A 18 2.12 -4.08 1.84
C ILE A 18 3.21 -5.14 2.02
N ASN A 19 3.16 -5.90 3.11
CA ASN A 19 4.15 -6.92 3.39
C ASN A 19 4.06 -8.12 2.45
N ASP A 20 2.86 -8.56 2.11
CA ASP A 20 2.66 -9.67 1.16
C ASP A 20 3.17 -9.28 -0.24
N ALA A 21 2.87 -8.07 -0.69
CA ALA A 21 3.35 -7.58 -1.98
C ALA A 21 4.88 -7.43 -1.99
N ALA A 22 5.46 -6.95 -0.91
CA ALA A 22 6.91 -6.80 -0.80
C ALA A 22 7.63 -8.15 -0.92
N VAL A 23 7.08 -9.21 -0.31
CA VAL A 23 7.63 -10.56 -0.45
C VAL A 23 7.62 -11.01 -1.90
N ALA A 24 6.55 -10.74 -2.64
CA ALA A 24 6.45 -11.09 -4.06
C ALA A 24 7.50 -10.35 -4.93
N TYR A 25 7.93 -9.17 -4.49
CA TYR A 25 8.94 -8.36 -5.21
C TYR A 25 10.31 -8.40 -4.54
N ARG A 26 10.56 -9.36 -3.66
CA ARG A 26 11.80 -9.44 -2.87
C ARG A 26 13.05 -9.38 -3.72
N ASP A 27 13.07 -10.07 -4.87
CA ASP A 27 14.24 -10.12 -5.74
C ASP A 27 14.53 -8.78 -6.45
N VAL A 28 13.56 -7.87 -6.47
CA VAL A 28 13.69 -6.54 -7.08
C VAL A 28 14.11 -5.50 -6.06
N ILE A 29 13.84 -5.75 -4.76
CA ILE A 29 14.21 -4.83 -3.68
C ILE A 29 15.70 -4.99 -3.39
N PRO A 30 16.49 -3.88 -3.37
CA PRO A 30 17.91 -3.96 -3.03
C PRO A 30 18.13 -4.67 -1.69
N PRO A 31 19.12 -5.61 -1.60
CA PRO A 31 19.33 -6.40 -0.37
C PRO A 31 19.56 -5.55 0.89
N ASP A 32 20.17 -4.38 0.76
CA ASP A 32 20.43 -3.46 1.87
C ASP A 32 19.17 -2.77 2.38
N ARG A 33 18.06 -2.82 1.62
CA ARG A 33 16.77 -2.27 1.99
C ARG A 33 15.76 -3.32 2.41
N TRP A 34 16.11 -4.59 2.26
CA TRP A 34 15.22 -5.68 2.64
C TRP A 34 15.32 -5.99 4.14
N HIS A 35 14.19 -6.04 4.81
CA HIS A 35 14.08 -6.53 6.19
C HIS A 35 12.71 -7.19 6.39
N GLN A 36 12.58 -8.00 7.43
CA GLN A 36 11.34 -8.69 7.78
C GLN A 36 10.81 -8.17 9.13
N PRO A 37 9.58 -7.64 9.18
CA PRO A 37 8.70 -7.35 8.03
C PRO A 37 9.22 -6.17 7.20
N TYR A 38 8.88 -6.12 5.92
CA TYR A 38 9.27 -5.00 5.06
C TYR A 38 8.71 -3.67 5.57
N MET A 39 7.42 -3.67 5.95
CA MET A 39 6.74 -2.52 6.58
C MET A 39 6.40 -2.88 8.03
N PRO A 40 7.20 -2.44 9.03
CA PRO A 40 6.82 -2.60 10.44
C PRO A 40 5.57 -1.77 10.78
N ARG A 41 4.79 -2.24 11.75
CA ARG A 41 3.57 -1.54 12.20
C ARG A 41 3.83 -0.08 12.57
N GLU A 42 4.93 0.18 13.27
CA GLU A 42 5.26 1.54 13.73
C GLU A 42 5.57 2.47 12.56
N GLU A 43 6.20 1.96 11.52
CA GLU A 43 6.49 2.74 10.32
C GLU A 43 5.20 3.14 9.59
N LEU A 44 4.24 2.23 9.46
CA LEU A 44 2.95 2.54 8.86
C LEU A 44 2.19 3.58 9.68
N LYS A 45 2.22 3.46 11.02
CA LYS A 45 1.61 4.46 11.90
C LYS A 45 2.24 5.84 11.70
N ILE A 46 3.55 5.91 11.54
CA ILE A 46 4.27 7.17 11.29
C ILE A 46 3.81 7.78 9.96
N ASP A 47 3.73 6.98 8.91
CA ASP A 47 3.29 7.45 7.60
C ASP A 47 1.89 8.04 7.66
N ILE A 48 0.97 7.37 8.35
CA ILE A 48 -0.41 7.87 8.53
C ILE A 48 -0.40 9.18 9.32
N ALA A 49 0.41 9.27 10.39
CA ALA A 49 0.52 10.46 11.20
C ALA A 49 1.15 11.63 10.44
N GLN A 50 1.99 11.37 9.45
CA GLN A 50 2.60 12.37 8.58
C GLN A 50 1.71 12.74 7.39
N GLN A 51 0.43 12.38 7.45
CA GLN A 51 -0.58 12.75 6.45
C GLN A 51 -0.35 12.14 5.08
N VAL A 52 0.23 10.95 5.03
CA VAL A 52 0.15 10.13 3.82
C VAL A 52 -1.29 9.64 3.70
N GLU A 53 -1.95 10.02 2.61
CA GLU A 53 -3.33 9.63 2.36
C GLU A 53 -3.35 8.31 1.61
N PHE A 54 -3.99 7.30 2.21
CA PHE A 54 -4.12 5.98 1.60
C PHE A 54 -5.48 5.83 0.92
N SER A 55 -5.45 5.32 -0.30
CA SER A 55 -6.62 4.87 -1.04
C SER A 55 -6.55 3.36 -1.21
N LEU A 56 -7.70 2.71 -1.10
CA LEU A 56 -7.80 1.26 -1.14
C LEU A 56 -8.63 0.82 -2.33
N ALA A 57 -8.19 -0.25 -3.00
CA ALA A 57 -8.99 -0.95 -3.98
C ALA A 57 -9.63 -2.16 -3.32
N GLU A 58 -10.95 -2.18 -3.26
CA GLU A 58 -11.72 -3.27 -2.66
C GLU A 58 -12.38 -4.11 -3.75
N ASP A 59 -12.20 -5.41 -3.69
CA ASP A 59 -12.70 -6.36 -4.68
C ASP A 59 -13.21 -7.60 -3.96
N GLU A 60 -14.47 -7.98 -4.21
CA GLU A 60 -15.11 -9.14 -3.57
C GLU A 60 -15.03 -9.09 -2.04
N ASN A 61 -15.28 -7.92 -1.44
CA ASN A 61 -15.25 -7.68 0.00
C ASN A 61 -13.86 -7.84 0.65
N ALA A 62 -12.81 -7.82 -0.17
CA ALA A 62 -11.43 -7.86 0.31
C ALA A 62 -10.62 -6.72 -0.28
N ILE A 63 -9.65 -6.23 0.47
CA ILE A 63 -8.75 -5.19 -0.03
C ILE A 63 -7.73 -5.85 -0.96
N ALA A 64 -7.70 -5.40 -2.22
CA ALA A 64 -6.84 -5.96 -3.25
C ALA A 64 -5.62 -5.09 -3.55
N GLY A 65 -5.67 -3.82 -3.20
CA GLY A 65 -4.57 -2.90 -3.46
C GLY A 65 -4.61 -1.69 -2.55
N VAL A 66 -3.48 -1.00 -2.45
CA VAL A 66 -3.33 0.19 -1.62
C VAL A 66 -2.36 1.16 -2.28
N MET A 67 -2.67 2.45 -2.21
CA MET A 67 -1.78 3.52 -2.65
C MET A 67 -1.72 4.61 -1.58
N GLY A 68 -0.51 5.04 -1.24
CA GLY A 68 -0.28 6.14 -0.32
C GLY A 68 0.28 7.35 -1.06
N ILE A 69 -0.38 8.49 -0.92
CA ILE A 69 0.01 9.75 -1.54
C ILE A 69 0.26 10.77 -0.45
N GLN A 70 1.38 11.47 -0.54
CA GLN A 70 1.68 12.61 0.33
C GLN A 70 1.69 13.89 -0.50
N VAL A 71 0.89 14.87 -0.08
CA VAL A 71 0.85 16.17 -0.73
C VAL A 71 1.82 17.11 0.01
N LEU A 72 2.81 17.62 -0.73
CA LEU A 72 3.81 18.55 -0.21
C LEU A 72 3.73 19.83 -1.04
N ALA A 73 3.20 20.91 -0.45
CA ALA A 73 2.96 22.18 -1.15
C ALA A 73 2.09 21.93 -2.41
N GLU A 74 2.65 22.13 -3.62
CA GLU A 74 1.93 21.91 -4.87
C GLU A 74 2.27 20.57 -5.54
N LEU A 75 3.07 19.72 -4.86
CA LEU A 75 3.49 18.42 -5.37
C LEU A 75 2.77 17.29 -4.65
N ALA A 76 2.34 16.30 -5.40
CA ALA A 76 1.85 15.03 -4.85
C ALA A 76 2.90 13.96 -5.09
N LEU A 77 3.33 13.30 -4.00
CA LEU A 77 4.27 12.18 -4.06
C LEU A 77 3.54 10.87 -3.83
N ILE A 78 3.75 9.91 -4.75
CA ILE A 78 3.30 8.53 -4.50
C ILE A 78 4.33 7.90 -3.57
N ARG A 79 3.91 7.66 -2.31
CA ARG A 79 4.77 7.04 -1.29
C ARG A 79 4.70 5.53 -1.33
N HIS A 80 3.53 4.99 -1.64
CA HIS A 80 3.28 3.56 -1.65
C HIS A 80 2.31 3.21 -2.76
N ALA A 81 2.53 2.07 -3.42
CA ALA A 81 1.59 1.53 -4.41
C ALA A 81 1.77 0.02 -4.43
N TYR A 82 0.79 -0.71 -3.89
CA TYR A 82 0.88 -2.16 -3.74
C TYR A 82 -0.43 -2.81 -4.18
N VAL A 83 -0.30 -3.97 -4.83
CA VAL A 83 -1.43 -4.82 -5.20
C VAL A 83 -1.18 -6.19 -4.58
N ALA A 84 -2.20 -6.77 -3.95
CA ALA A 84 -2.10 -8.11 -3.39
C ALA A 84 -1.64 -9.08 -4.48
N PRO A 85 -0.67 -9.98 -4.20
CA PRO A 85 -0.10 -10.86 -5.23
C PRO A 85 -1.14 -11.67 -5.99
N SER A 86 -2.20 -12.12 -5.32
CA SER A 86 -3.29 -12.87 -5.94
C SER A 86 -4.14 -12.03 -6.91
N ARG A 87 -4.00 -10.71 -6.89
CA ARG A 87 -4.78 -9.76 -7.67
C ARG A 87 -3.96 -9.00 -8.71
N GLN A 88 -2.68 -9.29 -8.82
CA GLN A 88 -1.81 -8.65 -9.81
C GLN A 88 -2.26 -8.98 -11.23
N HIS A 89 -1.98 -8.06 -12.16
CA HIS A 89 -2.36 -8.17 -13.57
C HIS A 89 -3.87 -8.08 -13.85
N ARG A 90 -4.65 -7.54 -12.91
CA ARG A 90 -6.08 -7.31 -13.06
C ARG A 90 -6.47 -5.83 -13.22
N GLY A 91 -5.50 -4.98 -13.53
CA GLY A 91 -5.73 -3.56 -13.73
C GLY A 91 -5.93 -2.74 -12.45
N ILE A 92 -5.73 -3.33 -11.27
CA ILE A 92 -5.96 -2.68 -9.98
C ILE A 92 -4.97 -1.53 -9.78
N GLY A 93 -3.69 -1.74 -10.10
CA GLY A 93 -2.68 -0.68 -9.99
C GLY A 93 -3.03 0.52 -10.85
N SER A 94 -3.47 0.30 -12.10
CA SER A 94 -3.91 1.36 -13.01
C SER A 94 -5.16 2.09 -12.48
N ALA A 95 -6.09 1.36 -11.86
CA ALA A 95 -7.29 1.95 -11.29
C ALA A 95 -6.99 2.85 -10.09
N LEU A 96 -5.93 2.56 -9.32
CA LEU A 96 -5.49 3.38 -8.20
C LEU A 96 -4.79 4.67 -8.63
N LEU A 97 -4.17 4.66 -9.79
CA LEU A 97 -3.55 5.84 -10.35
C LEU A 97 -4.59 6.75 -10.97
#